data_b97776fab4d6a4bf8ae3d0487ab9aae2
#
_entry.id   b97776fab4d6a4bf8ae3d0487ab9aae2
#
_cell.length_a   1.000
_cell.length_b   1.000
_cell.length_c   1.000
_cell.angle_alpha   90.00
_cell.angle_beta   90.00
_cell.angle_gamma   90.00
#
_symmetry.space_group_name_H-M   'P 1'
#
loop_
_entity.id
_entity.type
_entity.pdbx_description
1 polymer ?
#
loop_
_entity_poly.entity_id
_entity_poly.type
_entity_poly.pdbx_seq_one_letter_code
_entity_poly.pdbx_strand_id
1 'polypeptide(L)'
;DLILSSDGGYIITGQYHAQHPDALILKIDGQGNLENKYNISTAPPSQRIIETGKSILTFNDNYIILGSISQSSTSGPSNVWLSEYDASLNDVGDTLWSKTWNLNTYDVPEKIIQISDGSFAFAGYSLNNSGELEFSWIINTDNTGNELSSIILTGGCYIYDFFENIEGNYIVAGKKLVDDIFHGWISCIDFQGNQIWENTYGNEE
;
A
#
# COMPACT_ATOMS: atom_id res chain seq x y z
N ASP A 1 -2.92 -0.13 8.72
CA ASP A 1 -1.65 0.53 9.10
C ASP A 1 -1.92 1.69 10.04
N LEU A 2 -0.92 2.09 10.82
CA LEU A 2 -1.03 3.23 11.73
C LEU A 2 0.29 4.02 11.79
N ILE A 3 0.17 5.33 12.02
CA ILE A 3 1.31 6.24 12.20
C ILE A 3 1.07 7.13 13.42
N LEU A 4 2.15 7.72 13.95
CA LEU A 4 2.07 8.75 14.97
C LEU A 4 1.57 10.06 14.35
N SER A 5 0.67 10.74 15.05
CA SER A 5 0.27 12.12 14.75
C SER A 5 1.20 13.11 15.42
N SER A 6 1.36 14.31 14.84
CA SER A 6 2.22 15.37 15.38
C SER A 6 1.77 15.89 16.76
N ASP A 7 0.53 15.66 17.14
CA ASP A 7 -0.05 16.03 18.45
C ASP A 7 0.09 14.95 19.53
N GLY A 8 0.78 13.83 19.21
CA GLY A 8 1.02 12.71 20.12
C GLY A 8 -0.08 11.65 20.12
N GLY A 9 -1.09 11.78 19.27
CA GLY A 9 -2.07 10.76 18.96
C GLY A 9 -1.64 9.84 17.83
N TYR A 10 -2.61 9.17 17.19
CA TYR A 10 -2.36 8.22 16.12
C TYR A 10 -3.34 8.44 14.97
N ILE A 11 -2.86 8.20 13.75
CA ILE A 11 -3.68 8.13 12.53
C ILE A 11 -3.67 6.68 12.06
N ILE A 12 -4.85 6.15 11.76
CA ILE A 12 -5.05 4.75 11.36
C ILE A 12 -5.77 4.74 10.02
N THR A 13 -5.31 3.91 9.09
CA THR A 13 -6.05 3.60 7.86
C THR A 13 -6.47 2.14 7.83
N GLY A 14 -7.58 1.87 7.16
CA GLY A 14 -8.14 0.53 7.05
C GLY A 14 -9.41 0.52 6.20
N GLN A 15 -10.35 -0.33 6.56
CA GLN A 15 -11.64 -0.46 5.88
C GLN A 15 -12.79 -0.36 6.89
N TYR A 16 -13.82 0.37 6.53
CA TYR A 16 -15.07 0.42 7.28
C TYR A 16 -16.14 -0.41 6.58
N HIS A 17 -16.67 -1.40 7.27
CA HIS A 17 -17.78 -2.22 6.79
C HIS A 17 -19.12 -1.54 7.06
N ALA A 18 -19.64 -0.86 6.03
CA ALA A 18 -21.03 -0.41 5.94
C ALA A 18 -21.76 -1.23 4.86
N GLN A 19 -22.81 -0.67 4.29
CA GLN A 19 -23.48 -1.27 3.12
C GLN A 19 -22.55 -1.37 1.90
N HIS A 20 -21.57 -0.46 1.83
CA HIS A 20 -20.43 -0.48 0.90
C HIS A 20 -19.17 -0.32 1.73
N PRO A 21 -18.20 -1.23 1.64
CA PRO A 21 -16.93 -1.08 2.35
C PRO A 21 -16.13 0.08 1.76
N ASP A 22 -15.92 1.12 2.57
CA ASP A 22 -15.14 2.30 2.22
C ASP A 22 -13.78 2.24 2.92
N ALA A 23 -12.77 2.88 2.34
CA ALA A 23 -11.52 3.10 3.05
C ALA A 23 -11.77 4.08 4.22
N LEU A 24 -10.98 3.90 5.27
CA LEU A 24 -11.17 4.58 6.55
C LEU A 24 -9.91 5.30 6.97
N ILE A 25 -10.05 6.51 7.48
CA ILE A 25 -9.06 7.19 8.31
C ILE A 25 -9.67 7.44 9.67
N LEU A 26 -8.96 7.05 10.73
CA LEU A 26 -9.28 7.39 12.11
C LEU A 26 -8.16 8.24 12.67
N LYS A 27 -8.54 9.30 13.38
CA LYS A 27 -7.65 10.03 14.26
C LYS A 27 -8.03 9.76 15.70
N ILE A 28 -7.08 9.31 16.51
CA ILE A 28 -7.25 9.05 17.94
C ILE A 28 -6.19 9.82 18.74
N ASP A 29 -6.56 10.23 19.95
CA ASP A 29 -5.63 10.89 20.88
C ASP A 29 -4.62 9.90 21.49
N GLY A 30 -3.64 10.42 22.25
CA GLY A 30 -2.63 9.60 22.93
C GLY A 30 -3.19 8.67 24.03
N GLN A 31 -4.46 8.80 24.40
CA GLN A 31 -5.18 7.94 25.36
C GLN A 31 -6.07 6.90 24.66
N GLY A 32 -6.14 6.92 23.31
CA GLY A 32 -6.94 6.01 22.49
C GLY A 32 -8.39 6.45 22.27
N ASN A 33 -8.76 7.69 22.62
CA ASN A 33 -10.10 8.20 22.35
C ASN A 33 -10.19 8.66 20.88
N LEU A 34 -11.33 8.37 20.26
CA LEU A 34 -11.60 8.81 18.89
C LEU A 34 -11.78 10.32 18.85
N GLU A 35 -10.92 11.01 18.09
CA GLU A 35 -11.05 12.43 17.78
C GLU A 35 -11.80 12.67 16.49
N ASN A 36 -11.48 11.90 15.45
CA ASN A 36 -12.11 12.07 14.15
C ASN A 36 -12.16 10.75 13.35
N LYS A 37 -13.15 10.65 12.44
CA LYS A 37 -13.36 9.49 11.57
C LYS A 37 -13.77 9.96 10.18
N TYR A 38 -13.05 9.51 9.16
CA TYR A 38 -13.33 9.77 7.75
C TYR A 38 -13.53 8.46 7.01
N ASN A 39 -14.62 8.38 6.28
CA ASN A 39 -14.83 7.35 5.27
C ASN A 39 -14.43 7.94 3.93
N ILE A 40 -13.47 7.31 3.27
CA ILE A 40 -13.06 7.66 1.92
C ILE A 40 -13.91 6.87 0.97
N SER A 41 -14.71 7.57 0.14
CA SER A 41 -15.44 6.96 -0.95
C SER A 41 -15.22 7.79 -2.20
N THR A 42 -14.57 7.20 -3.20
CA THR A 42 -14.30 7.86 -4.50
C THR A 42 -15.47 7.72 -5.45
N ALA A 43 -16.48 6.91 -5.08
CA ALA A 43 -17.63 6.62 -5.92
C ALA A 43 -18.90 7.39 -5.54
N PRO A 44 -19.73 7.74 -6.53
CA PRO A 44 -21.10 8.19 -6.25
C PRO A 44 -21.89 7.03 -5.60
N PRO A 45 -22.87 7.34 -4.71
CA PRO A 45 -23.63 6.33 -3.96
C PRO A 45 -24.35 5.26 -4.81
N SER A 46 -24.48 5.50 -6.11
CA SER A 46 -25.08 4.57 -7.07
C SER A 46 -24.15 3.50 -7.61
N GLN A 47 -22.84 3.61 -7.35
CA GLN A 47 -21.83 2.63 -7.78
C GLN A 47 -21.29 1.87 -6.56
N ARG A 48 -21.28 0.55 -6.68
CA ARG A 48 -20.67 -0.34 -5.69
C ARG A 48 -19.17 -0.35 -5.91
N ILE A 49 -18.42 0.48 -5.19
CA ILE A 49 -16.96 0.44 -5.14
C ILE A 49 -16.57 -0.01 -3.74
N ILE A 50 -15.58 -0.87 -3.65
CA ILE A 50 -14.97 -1.31 -2.40
C ILE A 50 -13.59 -0.69 -2.33
N GLU A 51 -13.34 0.06 -1.28
CA GLU A 51 -12.07 0.72 -1.06
C GLU A 51 -11.49 0.24 0.28
N THR A 52 -10.18 0.04 0.29
CA THR A 52 -9.47 -0.39 1.49
C THR A 52 -8.18 0.40 1.62
N GLY A 53 -7.98 1.11 2.72
CA GLY A 53 -6.69 1.69 3.07
C GLY A 53 -5.75 0.60 3.58
N LYS A 54 -4.55 0.54 3.06
CA LYS A 54 -3.54 -0.48 3.38
C LYS A 54 -2.36 0.07 4.12
N SER A 55 -1.80 1.19 3.64
CA SER A 55 -0.66 1.83 4.27
C SER A 55 -0.80 3.34 4.23
N ILE A 56 -0.22 4.02 5.20
CA ILE A 56 -0.34 5.47 5.39
C ILE A 56 1.01 6.06 5.79
N LEU A 57 1.29 7.27 5.32
CA LEU A 57 2.39 8.10 5.81
C LEU A 57 1.98 9.57 5.89
N THR A 58 2.76 10.37 6.61
CA THR A 58 2.63 11.83 6.62
C THR A 58 3.59 12.46 5.62
N PHE A 59 3.11 13.48 4.92
CA PHE A 59 3.91 14.28 4.00
C PHE A 59 3.44 15.74 4.03
N ASN A 60 4.33 16.67 4.38
CA ASN A 60 4.02 18.11 4.48
C ASN A 60 2.74 18.41 5.30
N ASP A 61 2.61 17.78 6.44
CA ASP A 61 1.42 17.80 7.32
C ASP A 61 0.15 17.16 6.74
N ASN A 62 0.20 16.60 5.52
CA ASN A 62 -0.89 15.85 4.89
C ASN A 62 -0.73 14.34 5.09
N TYR A 63 -1.73 13.58 4.67
CA TYR A 63 -1.72 12.11 4.70
C TYR A 63 -1.69 11.54 3.29
N ILE A 64 -0.70 10.67 3.02
CA ILE A 64 -0.64 9.87 1.81
C ILE A 64 -1.14 8.47 2.17
N ILE A 65 -2.15 7.99 1.46
CA ILE A 65 -2.75 6.67 1.68
C ILE A 65 -2.63 5.83 0.44
N LEU A 66 -2.05 4.66 0.64
CA LEU A 66 -2.02 3.56 -0.32
C LEU A 66 -3.17 2.61 -0.01
N GLY A 67 -3.88 2.17 -1.03
CA GLY A 67 -4.99 1.24 -0.87
C GLY A 67 -5.35 0.46 -2.12
N SER A 68 -6.36 -0.39 -2.00
CA SER A 68 -6.97 -1.10 -3.11
C SER A 68 -8.39 -0.62 -3.38
N ILE A 69 -8.76 -0.57 -4.66
CA ILE A 69 -10.08 -0.20 -5.15
C ILE A 69 -10.62 -1.29 -6.08
N SER A 70 -11.86 -1.72 -5.87
CA SER A 70 -12.50 -2.77 -6.66
C SER A 70 -13.91 -2.35 -7.08
N GLN A 71 -14.25 -2.62 -8.34
CA GLN A 71 -15.61 -2.38 -8.87
C GLN A 71 -16.47 -3.62 -8.62
N SER A 72 -17.32 -3.56 -7.61
CA SER A 72 -18.36 -4.55 -7.27
C SER A 72 -17.93 -5.91 -6.72
N SER A 73 -18.39 -6.21 -5.53
CA SER A 73 -18.34 -7.48 -4.78
C SER A 73 -16.96 -7.92 -4.25
N THR A 74 -17.00 -8.71 -3.20
CA THR A 74 -15.87 -9.23 -2.42
C THR A 74 -14.88 -10.12 -3.21
N SER A 75 -15.04 -10.25 -4.51
CA SER A 75 -14.22 -11.11 -5.39
C SER A 75 -14.00 -10.54 -6.79
N GLY A 76 -14.25 -9.24 -7.01
CA GLY A 76 -13.97 -8.59 -8.29
C GLY A 76 -12.51 -8.12 -8.42
N PRO A 77 -12.06 -7.82 -9.66
CA PRO A 77 -10.73 -7.24 -9.89
C PRO A 77 -10.46 -6.04 -9.00
N SER A 78 -9.23 -5.93 -8.48
CA SER A 78 -8.80 -4.81 -7.66
C SER A 78 -7.60 -4.10 -8.28
N ASN A 79 -7.63 -2.78 -8.23
CA ASN A 79 -6.55 -1.91 -8.65
C ASN A 79 -5.89 -1.28 -7.41
N VAL A 80 -4.67 -0.80 -7.57
CA VAL A 80 -4.00 0.03 -6.57
C VAL A 80 -4.48 1.46 -6.69
N TRP A 81 -4.69 2.14 -5.57
CA TRP A 81 -4.87 3.59 -5.53
C TRP A 81 -3.92 4.23 -4.51
N LEU A 82 -3.49 5.45 -4.83
CA LEU A 82 -2.67 6.30 -3.98
C LEU A 82 -3.27 7.69 -3.99
N SER A 83 -3.48 8.29 -2.82
CA SER A 83 -4.08 9.61 -2.70
C SER A 83 -3.49 10.41 -1.56
N GLU A 84 -3.43 11.73 -1.74
CA GLU A 84 -3.11 12.69 -0.70
C GLU A 84 -4.37 13.33 -0.16
N TYR A 85 -4.45 13.42 1.16
CA TYR A 85 -5.55 14.05 1.90
C TYR A 85 -5.01 15.14 2.81
N ASP A 86 -5.73 16.28 2.83
CA ASP A 86 -5.43 17.38 3.76
C ASP A 86 -5.57 16.90 5.22
N ALA A 87 -4.63 17.31 6.07
CA ALA A 87 -4.60 16.90 7.48
C ALA A 87 -5.76 17.41 8.32
N SER A 88 -6.48 18.45 7.85
CA SER A 88 -7.67 18.95 8.55
C SER A 88 -8.79 17.91 8.60
N LEU A 89 -8.82 17.03 7.60
CA LEU A 89 -9.79 15.94 7.47
C LEU A 89 -11.23 16.40 7.78
N ASN A 90 -11.60 17.64 7.38
CA ASN A 90 -12.86 18.25 7.81
C ASN A 90 -14.06 17.82 6.96
N ASP A 91 -13.84 17.38 5.71
CA ASP A 91 -14.90 16.92 4.80
C ASP A 91 -14.39 15.90 3.77
N VAL A 92 -15.29 15.07 3.27
CA VAL A 92 -15.07 14.01 2.26
C VAL A 92 -14.58 14.54 0.89
N GLY A 93 -14.18 15.80 0.80
CA GLY A 93 -13.74 16.48 -0.42
C GLY A 93 -12.26 16.87 -0.44
N ASP A 94 -11.50 16.61 0.62
CA ASP A 94 -10.14 17.14 0.79
C ASP A 94 -9.05 16.24 0.18
N THR A 95 -9.40 15.49 -0.88
CA THR A 95 -8.42 14.79 -1.70
C THR A 95 -7.66 15.82 -2.53
N LEU A 96 -6.37 16.00 -2.26
CA LEU A 96 -5.52 16.93 -3.01
C LEU A 96 -5.17 16.35 -4.37
N TRP A 97 -4.86 15.07 -4.43
CA TRP A 97 -4.74 14.30 -5.66
C TRP A 97 -5.01 12.81 -5.42
N SER A 98 -5.33 12.10 -6.49
CA SER A 98 -5.52 10.64 -6.50
C SER A 98 -5.03 10.03 -7.81
N LYS A 99 -4.39 8.87 -7.72
CA LYS A 99 -3.88 8.09 -8.83
C LYS A 99 -4.29 6.63 -8.67
N THR A 100 -4.42 5.93 -9.79
CA THR A 100 -4.82 4.51 -9.80
C THR A 100 -3.95 3.75 -10.80
N TRP A 101 -3.51 2.55 -10.41
CA TRP A 101 -2.78 1.61 -11.24
C TRP A 101 -3.57 0.32 -11.39
N ASN A 102 -3.63 -0.17 -12.63
CA ASN A 102 -4.17 -1.47 -12.98
C ASN A 102 -3.00 -2.29 -13.54
N LEU A 103 -2.38 -3.10 -12.71
CA LEU A 103 -1.20 -3.89 -13.07
C LEU A 103 -1.59 -5.28 -13.54
N ASN A 104 -2.65 -5.85 -12.94
CA ASN A 104 -3.19 -7.16 -13.28
C ASN A 104 -4.66 -7.28 -12.81
N THR A 105 -5.17 -8.51 -12.70
CA THR A 105 -6.56 -8.78 -12.30
C THR A 105 -6.81 -8.40 -10.83
N TYR A 106 -5.94 -8.84 -9.92
CA TYR A 106 -6.05 -8.54 -8.49
C TYR A 106 -4.74 -7.94 -7.98
N ASP A 107 -4.72 -6.63 -7.85
CA ASP A 107 -3.58 -5.91 -7.30
C ASP A 107 -3.77 -5.73 -5.80
N VAL A 108 -2.76 -6.15 -5.04
CA VAL A 108 -2.76 -6.11 -3.58
C VAL A 108 -1.59 -5.23 -3.12
N PRO A 109 -1.85 -3.94 -2.86
CA PRO A 109 -0.85 -3.07 -2.26
C PRO A 109 -0.63 -3.42 -0.79
N GLU A 110 0.60 -3.28 -0.30
CA GLU A 110 0.94 -3.62 1.08
C GLU A 110 1.58 -2.45 1.83
N LYS A 111 2.56 -1.78 1.27
CA LYS A 111 3.32 -0.74 1.96
C LYS A 111 3.67 0.44 1.07
N ILE A 112 3.63 1.65 1.64
CA ILE A 112 4.19 2.88 1.07
C ILE A 112 5.29 3.42 1.99
N ILE A 113 6.33 3.99 1.39
CA ILE A 113 7.40 4.72 2.07
C ILE A 113 7.68 6.04 1.36
N GLN A 114 8.17 7.02 2.09
CA GLN A 114 8.87 8.14 1.49
C GLN A 114 10.33 7.77 1.35
N ILE A 115 10.92 7.97 0.17
CA ILE A 115 12.33 7.69 -0.09
C ILE A 115 13.20 8.94 0.08
N SER A 116 14.50 8.77 0.07
CA SER A 116 15.49 9.77 0.49
C SER A 116 15.49 11.06 -0.32
N ASP A 117 15.02 11.02 -1.57
CA ASP A 117 14.88 12.19 -2.44
C ASP A 117 13.56 12.97 -2.23
N GLY A 118 12.70 12.52 -1.30
CA GLY A 118 11.41 13.11 -0.98
C GLY A 118 10.23 12.61 -1.81
N SER A 119 10.47 11.73 -2.76
CA SER A 119 9.43 11.06 -3.53
C SER A 119 8.86 9.84 -2.79
N PHE A 120 7.93 9.09 -3.43
CA PHE A 120 7.31 7.92 -2.81
C PHE A 120 7.64 6.64 -3.56
N ALA A 121 7.78 5.56 -2.79
CA ALA A 121 7.77 4.21 -3.32
C ALA A 121 6.67 3.41 -2.62
N PHE A 122 5.98 2.54 -3.35
CA PHE A 122 5.01 1.62 -2.78
C PHE A 122 5.10 0.25 -3.44
N ALA A 123 4.80 -0.78 -2.65
CA ALA A 123 5.00 -2.16 -3.04
C ALA A 123 3.79 -3.03 -2.73
N GLY A 124 3.72 -4.15 -3.44
CA GLY A 124 2.71 -5.17 -3.28
C GLY A 124 2.92 -6.33 -4.23
N TYR A 125 1.83 -7.03 -4.51
CA TYR A 125 1.82 -8.16 -5.43
C TYR A 125 0.51 -8.22 -6.23
N SER A 126 0.54 -8.94 -7.33
CA SER A 126 -0.62 -9.15 -8.19
C SER A 126 -0.93 -10.63 -8.34
N LEU A 127 -2.23 -10.95 -8.27
CA LEU A 127 -2.74 -12.29 -8.46
C LEU A 127 -3.48 -12.40 -9.80
N ASN A 128 -3.45 -13.60 -10.38
CA ASN A 128 -4.23 -13.94 -11.56
C ASN A 128 -5.71 -14.25 -11.21
N ASN A 129 -6.51 -14.58 -12.21
CA ASN A 129 -7.93 -14.94 -12.03
C ASN A 129 -8.18 -16.20 -11.16
N SER A 130 -7.17 -17.05 -10.97
CA SER A 130 -7.23 -18.21 -10.10
C SER A 130 -6.83 -17.89 -8.65
N GLY A 131 -6.43 -16.64 -8.37
CA GLY A 131 -5.94 -16.21 -7.06
C GLY A 131 -4.49 -16.64 -6.79
N GLU A 132 -3.74 -17.05 -7.82
CA GLU A 132 -2.35 -17.40 -7.71
C GLU A 132 -1.45 -16.19 -7.95
N LEU A 133 -0.30 -16.15 -7.27
CA LEU A 133 0.68 -15.09 -7.45
C LEU A 133 1.20 -15.08 -8.89
N GLU A 134 1.18 -13.91 -9.52
CA GLU A 134 1.76 -13.71 -10.85
C GLU A 134 3.11 -12.97 -10.76
N PHE A 135 3.14 -11.87 -10.02
CA PHE A 135 4.37 -11.13 -9.73
C PHE A 135 4.20 -10.20 -8.51
N SER A 136 5.31 -9.77 -7.93
CA SER A 136 5.35 -8.64 -7.00
C SER A 136 5.91 -7.40 -7.69
N TRP A 137 5.63 -6.24 -7.13
CA TRP A 137 6.00 -4.98 -7.76
C TRP A 137 6.39 -3.92 -6.73
N ILE A 138 7.25 -2.99 -7.16
CA ILE A 138 7.51 -1.72 -6.49
C ILE A 138 7.31 -0.62 -7.52
N ILE A 139 6.54 0.40 -7.19
CA ILE A 139 6.30 1.56 -8.04
C ILE A 139 6.88 2.79 -7.36
N ASN A 140 7.67 3.54 -8.11
CA ASN A 140 8.24 4.80 -7.68
C ASN A 140 7.47 5.94 -8.32
N THR A 141 7.10 6.95 -7.54
CA THR A 141 6.37 8.14 -7.99
C THR A 141 7.06 9.40 -7.52
N ASP A 142 6.82 10.50 -8.19
CA ASP A 142 7.13 11.82 -7.63
C ASP A 142 6.22 12.12 -6.41
N ASN A 143 6.45 13.26 -5.78
CA ASN A 143 5.68 13.71 -4.61
C ASN A 143 4.24 14.16 -4.93
N THR A 144 3.82 14.10 -6.18
CA THR A 144 2.44 14.36 -6.65
C THR A 144 1.78 13.09 -7.21
N GLY A 145 2.41 11.93 -6.99
CA GLY A 145 1.89 10.62 -7.37
C GLY A 145 2.04 10.27 -8.85
N ASN A 146 2.84 11.00 -9.64
CA ASN A 146 3.11 10.57 -11.01
C ASN A 146 4.19 9.50 -11.02
N GLU A 147 3.94 8.40 -11.72
CA GLU A 147 4.89 7.29 -11.82
C GLU A 147 6.19 7.73 -12.49
N LEU A 148 7.30 7.39 -11.86
CA LEU A 148 8.66 7.60 -12.37
C LEU A 148 9.27 6.30 -12.91
N SER A 149 9.06 5.19 -12.20
CA SER A 149 9.53 3.86 -12.59
C SER A 149 8.76 2.75 -11.89
N SER A 150 8.82 1.54 -12.45
CA SER A 150 8.28 0.34 -11.83
C SER A 150 9.29 -0.81 -11.89
N ILE A 151 9.34 -1.61 -10.82
CA ILE A 151 10.13 -2.81 -10.68
C ILE A 151 9.18 -3.98 -10.58
N ILE A 152 9.34 -4.99 -11.44
CA ILE A 152 8.55 -6.22 -11.42
C ILE A 152 9.45 -7.37 -10.98
N LEU A 153 9.04 -8.04 -9.90
CA LEU A 153 9.73 -9.20 -9.34
C LEU A 153 8.93 -10.46 -9.65
N THR A 154 9.49 -11.27 -10.53
CA THR A 154 8.99 -12.61 -10.83
C THR A 154 9.73 -13.64 -9.97
N GLY A 155 9.22 -14.86 -9.83
CA GLY A 155 9.92 -15.91 -9.08
C GLY A 155 9.25 -16.30 -7.77
N GLY A 156 7.93 -16.10 -7.68
CA GLY A 156 7.12 -16.66 -6.60
C GLY A 156 7.26 -15.95 -5.24
N CYS A 157 7.69 -14.68 -5.25
CA CYS A 157 7.83 -13.88 -4.02
C CYS A 157 6.63 -12.95 -3.82
N TYR A 158 6.17 -12.84 -2.56
CA TYR A 158 5.20 -11.87 -2.09
C TYR A 158 5.92 -10.81 -1.28
N ILE A 159 5.76 -9.52 -1.61
CA ILE A 159 6.26 -8.42 -0.79
C ILE A 159 5.16 -8.03 0.21
N TYR A 160 5.51 -7.98 1.49
CA TYR A 160 4.62 -7.53 2.57
C TYR A 160 5.10 -6.23 3.20
N ASP A 161 6.42 -6.01 3.20
CA ASP A 161 7.02 -4.80 3.73
C ASP A 161 8.33 -4.50 3.01
N PHE A 162 8.74 -3.23 3.00
CA PHE A 162 10.02 -2.82 2.45
C PHE A 162 10.44 -1.45 2.98
N PHE A 163 11.71 -1.14 2.84
CA PHE A 163 12.27 0.18 3.11
C PHE A 163 13.49 0.45 2.22
N GLU A 164 13.84 1.73 2.06
CA GLU A 164 15.07 2.17 1.42
C GLU A 164 16.22 2.17 2.44
N ASN A 165 17.34 1.52 2.11
CA ASN A 165 18.53 1.55 2.94
C ASN A 165 19.39 2.82 2.67
N ILE A 166 20.44 3.01 3.45
CA ILE A 166 21.33 4.19 3.33
C ILE A 166 22.09 4.27 1.99
N GLU A 167 22.11 3.21 1.21
CA GLU A 167 22.73 3.12 -0.12
C GLU A 167 21.76 3.40 -1.25
N GLY A 168 20.47 3.66 -0.93
CA GLY A 168 19.40 3.88 -1.90
C GLY A 168 18.82 2.59 -2.49
N ASN A 169 19.15 1.42 -1.92
CA ASN A 169 18.60 0.14 -2.34
C ASN A 169 17.35 -0.21 -1.53
N TYR A 170 16.44 -1.00 -2.10
CA TYR A 170 15.29 -1.51 -1.39
C TYR A 170 15.60 -2.82 -0.66
N ILE A 171 15.33 -2.86 0.63
CA ILE A 171 15.24 -4.10 1.40
C ILE A 171 13.77 -4.49 1.42
N VAL A 172 13.45 -5.63 0.83
CA VAL A 172 12.09 -6.16 0.73
C VAL A 172 11.96 -7.41 1.60
N ALA A 173 10.83 -7.56 2.26
CA ALA A 173 10.53 -8.71 3.11
C ALA A 173 9.14 -9.29 2.81
N GLY A 174 9.03 -10.61 2.96
CA GLY A 174 7.77 -11.29 2.70
C GLY A 174 7.90 -12.80 2.73
N LYS A 175 7.31 -13.48 1.76
CA LYS A 175 7.46 -14.92 1.57
C LYS A 175 7.81 -15.26 0.13
N LYS A 176 8.53 -16.35 -0.07
CA LYS A 176 8.91 -16.86 -1.39
C LYS A 176 8.59 -18.37 -1.48
N LEU A 177 8.07 -18.78 -2.62
CA LEU A 177 7.84 -20.17 -2.91
C LEU A 177 9.16 -20.83 -3.35
N VAL A 178 9.61 -21.86 -2.61
CA VAL A 178 10.80 -22.65 -2.90
C VAL A 178 10.38 -24.11 -2.74
N ASP A 179 10.54 -24.93 -3.79
CA ASP A 179 10.17 -26.34 -3.81
C ASP A 179 8.74 -26.61 -3.30
N ASP A 180 7.77 -25.82 -3.79
CA ASP A 180 6.35 -25.86 -3.44
C ASP A 180 6.01 -25.52 -1.97
N ILE A 181 6.97 -24.97 -1.21
CA ILE A 181 6.79 -24.55 0.18
C ILE A 181 7.07 -23.04 0.30
N PHE A 182 6.23 -22.32 1.07
CA PHE A 182 6.48 -20.93 1.37
C PHE A 182 7.47 -20.77 2.52
N HIS A 183 8.55 -20.06 2.24
CA HIS A 183 9.56 -19.65 3.21
C HIS A 183 9.46 -18.16 3.50
N GLY A 184 9.85 -17.73 4.70
CA GLY A 184 10.15 -16.34 4.98
C GLY A 184 11.27 -15.88 4.03
N TRP A 185 11.14 -14.67 3.48
CA TRP A 185 12.05 -14.17 2.45
C TRP A 185 12.43 -12.72 2.72
N ILE A 186 13.70 -12.41 2.50
CA ILE A 186 14.24 -11.06 2.51
C ILE A 186 15.23 -10.90 1.36
N SER A 187 15.20 -9.76 0.69
CA SER A 187 16.12 -9.47 -0.41
C SER A 187 16.50 -7.99 -0.42
N CYS A 188 17.71 -7.73 -0.90
CA CYS A 188 18.15 -6.39 -1.28
C CYS A 188 18.13 -6.29 -2.80
N ILE A 189 17.47 -5.28 -3.32
CA ILE A 189 17.39 -4.98 -4.74
C ILE A 189 17.80 -3.54 -5.00
N ASP A 190 18.48 -3.28 -6.09
CA ASP A 190 18.81 -1.92 -6.48
C ASP A 190 17.58 -1.18 -7.06
N PHE A 191 17.74 0.11 -7.31
CA PHE A 191 16.69 0.96 -7.86
C PHE A 191 16.25 0.55 -9.29
N GLN A 192 17.01 -0.26 -10.00
CA GLN A 192 16.69 -0.84 -11.30
C GLN A 192 15.99 -2.19 -11.19
N GLY A 193 15.86 -2.75 -9.98
CA GLY A 193 15.27 -4.05 -9.72
C GLY A 193 16.24 -5.23 -9.81
N ASN A 194 17.56 -4.97 -9.91
CA ASN A 194 18.53 -6.06 -9.87
C ASN A 194 18.73 -6.53 -8.44
N GLN A 195 18.65 -7.85 -8.25
CA GLN A 195 18.90 -8.46 -6.95
C GLN A 195 20.38 -8.39 -6.58
N ILE A 196 20.69 -7.77 -5.44
CA ILE A 196 22.03 -7.68 -4.88
C ILE A 196 22.30 -8.92 -4.02
N TRP A 197 21.36 -9.27 -3.14
CA TRP A 197 21.38 -10.50 -2.35
C TRP A 197 19.97 -10.89 -1.95
N GLU A 198 19.77 -12.17 -1.64
CA GLU A 198 18.54 -12.68 -1.03
C GLU A 198 18.82 -13.81 -0.04
N ASN A 199 17.90 -13.99 0.92
CA ASN A 199 17.89 -15.12 1.83
C ASN A 199 16.46 -15.62 2.02
N THR A 200 16.32 -16.92 2.15
CA THR A 200 15.07 -17.57 2.54
C THR A 200 15.25 -18.29 3.87
N TYR A 201 14.18 -18.28 4.68
CA TYR A 201 14.17 -18.87 6.02
C TYR A 201 12.97 -19.79 6.13
N GLY A 202 13.22 -21.06 6.27
CA GLY A 202 12.23 -22.11 6.47
C GLY A 202 12.89 -23.28 7.17
N ASN A 203 12.11 -24.16 7.76
CA ASN A 203 12.65 -25.41 8.32
C ASN A 203 12.96 -26.36 7.16
N GLU A 204 14.23 -26.75 7.03
CA GLU A 204 14.58 -28.00 6.38
C GLU A 204 14.14 -29.13 7.35
N GLU A 205 13.09 -29.89 6.99
CA GLU A 205 12.77 -31.15 7.67
C GLU A 205 13.68 -32.26 7.14
#